data_7ecd2f305fd17a506555b7cde732ea4b
#
_entry.id   7ecd2f305fd17a506555b7cde732ea4b
#
_cell.length_a   1.000
_cell.length_b   1.000
_cell.length_c   1.000
_cell.angle_alpha   90.00
_cell.angle_beta   90.00
_cell.angle_gamma   90.00
#
_symmetry.space_group_name_H-M   'P 1'
#
loop_
_entity.id
_entity.type
_entity.pdbx_description
1 polymer ?
#
loop_
_entity_poly.entity_id
_entity_poly.type
_entity_poly.pdbx_seq_one_letter_code
_entity_poly.pdbx_strand_id
1 'polypeptide(L)'
;NKATFKPVTLHSELSRMHVYGGASMLVDGIIGSTRPDDARWLGFPKGFEAVIDLRQQTSISKLVFTNFSVISDNILDPDLISVFVSDDGKYYQCVKEERIIAKQGKEASVSQHQLDFESTKARFVKIQANASVSKASTLVPWMFVSEIGIQ
;
A
#
# COMPACT_ATOMS: atom_id res chain seq x y z
N ASN A 1 -1.69 10.65 11.98
CA ASN A 1 -1.16 10.19 10.69
C ASN A 1 -0.49 11.35 9.96
N LYS A 2 0.83 11.26 9.78
CA LYS A 2 1.63 12.32 9.11
C LYS A 2 1.42 12.37 7.60
N ALA A 3 0.85 11.30 7.02
CA ALA A 3 0.51 11.23 5.60
C ALA A 3 -0.83 11.87 5.25
N THR A 4 -1.69 12.17 6.23
CA THR A 4 -3.05 12.65 5.97
C THR A 4 -3.08 13.86 5.04
N PHE A 5 -3.79 13.72 3.92
CA PHE A 5 -3.94 14.71 2.84
C PHE A 5 -2.62 15.20 2.21
N LYS A 6 -1.57 14.41 2.31
CA LYS A 6 -0.31 14.70 1.63
C LYS A 6 -0.38 14.29 0.14
N PRO A 7 0.39 14.93 -0.74
CA PRO A 7 0.45 14.53 -2.14
C PRO A 7 0.97 13.09 -2.29
N VAL A 8 0.28 12.32 -3.11
CA VAL A 8 0.67 10.95 -3.47
C VAL A 8 0.88 10.87 -4.97
N THR A 9 2.03 10.32 -5.38
CA THR A 9 2.34 9.99 -6.76
C THR A 9 2.34 8.48 -6.91
N LEU A 10 1.49 7.94 -7.80
CA LEU A 10 1.49 6.53 -8.14
C LEU A 10 2.56 6.24 -9.20
N HIS A 11 3.34 5.18 -8.97
CA HIS A 11 4.30 4.63 -9.92
C HIS A 11 3.88 3.27 -10.47
N SER A 12 2.73 2.78 -10.06
CA SER A 12 2.09 1.55 -10.57
C SER A 12 0.81 1.88 -11.30
N GLU A 13 0.40 0.99 -12.20
CA GLU A 13 -0.83 1.10 -12.96
C GLU A 13 -2.05 1.00 -12.04
N LEU A 14 -2.93 2.00 -12.10
CA LEU A 14 -4.21 1.99 -11.42
C LEU A 14 -5.30 1.49 -12.38
N SER A 15 -6.11 0.55 -11.92
CA SER A 15 -7.23 0.03 -12.71
C SER A 15 -8.24 1.11 -13.05
N ARG A 16 -8.71 1.13 -14.30
CA ARG A 16 -9.76 2.06 -14.74
C ARG A 16 -11.11 1.82 -14.06
N MET A 17 -11.35 0.60 -13.57
CA MET A 17 -12.61 0.24 -12.88
C MET A 17 -12.58 0.54 -11.39
N HIS A 18 -11.40 0.65 -10.78
CA HIS A 18 -11.23 0.87 -9.34
C HIS A 18 -10.32 2.07 -9.09
N VAL A 19 -10.65 3.19 -9.72
CA VAL A 19 -9.87 4.44 -9.67
C VAL A 19 -10.51 5.50 -8.77
N TYR A 20 -11.82 5.49 -8.67
CA TYR A 20 -12.67 6.37 -7.85
C TYR A 20 -12.10 7.80 -7.66
N GLY A 21 -11.62 8.15 -6.47
CA GLY A 21 -11.00 9.45 -6.16
C GLY A 21 -9.50 9.53 -6.45
N GLY A 22 -8.89 8.46 -6.98
CA GLY A 22 -7.47 8.41 -7.33
C GLY A 22 -6.53 8.36 -6.11
N ALA A 23 -5.27 8.72 -6.34
CA ALA A 23 -4.19 8.55 -5.37
C ALA A 23 -4.42 9.23 -4.01
N SER A 24 -5.18 10.33 -3.97
CA SER A 24 -5.47 11.06 -2.72
C SER A 24 -6.25 10.23 -1.70
N MET A 25 -6.99 9.21 -2.16
CA MET A 25 -7.72 8.32 -1.26
C MET A 25 -6.81 7.45 -0.39
N LEU A 26 -5.56 7.25 -0.80
CA LEU A 26 -4.60 6.46 -0.02
C LEU A 26 -4.16 7.13 1.30
N VAL A 27 -4.52 8.38 1.50
CA VAL A 27 -4.11 9.19 2.66
C VAL A 27 -5.25 10.06 3.19
N ASP A 28 -6.51 9.69 2.94
CA ASP A 28 -7.68 10.44 3.41
C ASP A 28 -8.19 9.99 4.79
N GLY A 29 -7.60 8.95 5.36
CA GLY A 29 -7.94 8.40 6.67
C GLY A 29 -9.12 7.43 6.65
N ILE A 30 -9.58 7.01 5.47
CA ILE A 30 -10.76 6.16 5.34
C ILE A 30 -10.38 4.75 4.87
N ILE A 31 -10.76 3.76 5.66
CA ILE A 31 -10.51 2.35 5.37
C ILE A 31 -11.72 1.76 4.66
N GLY A 32 -11.47 0.97 3.63
CA GLY A 32 -12.49 0.22 2.90
C GLY A 32 -13.11 -0.91 3.73
N SER A 33 -14.30 -1.32 3.35
CA SER A 33 -15.02 -2.45 3.96
C SER A 33 -14.62 -3.80 3.34
N THR A 34 -15.24 -4.89 3.82
CA THR A 34 -15.04 -6.24 3.25
C THR A 34 -15.80 -6.48 1.93
N ARG A 35 -16.21 -5.43 1.24
CA ARG A 35 -16.88 -5.48 -0.05
C ARG A 35 -15.93 -5.07 -1.16
N PRO A 36 -15.72 -5.88 -2.20
CA PRO A 36 -14.81 -5.54 -3.30
C PRO A 36 -15.31 -4.39 -4.17
N ASP A 37 -16.62 -4.13 -4.17
CA ASP A 37 -17.28 -3.02 -4.86
C ASP A 37 -17.31 -1.71 -4.05
N ASP A 38 -16.71 -1.71 -2.86
CA ASP A 38 -16.58 -0.50 -2.05
C ASP A 38 -15.65 0.50 -2.76
N ALA A 39 -16.14 1.71 -3.01
CA ALA A 39 -15.43 2.79 -3.67
C ALA A 39 -14.16 3.28 -2.92
N ARG A 40 -13.87 2.72 -1.76
CA ARG A 40 -12.67 2.99 -0.97
C ARG A 40 -11.45 2.16 -1.39
N TRP A 41 -11.65 1.14 -2.23
CA TRP A 41 -10.56 0.29 -2.71
C TRP A 41 -10.04 0.75 -4.07
N LEU A 42 -8.79 1.16 -4.11
CA LEU A 42 -8.06 1.36 -5.37
C LEU A 42 -7.46 0.04 -5.83
N GLY A 43 -7.71 -0.34 -7.07
CA GLY A 43 -7.26 -1.61 -7.63
C GLY A 43 -5.99 -1.48 -8.47
N PHE A 44 -4.98 -2.28 -8.16
CA PHE A 44 -3.69 -2.32 -8.84
C PHE A 44 -3.47 -3.71 -9.46
N PRO A 45 -3.53 -3.85 -10.80
CA PRO A 45 -3.46 -5.15 -11.45
C PRO A 45 -2.06 -5.77 -11.51
N LYS A 46 -1.00 -5.00 -11.24
CA LYS A 46 0.40 -5.44 -11.41
C LYS A 46 1.29 -5.14 -10.20
N GLY A 47 0.69 -4.97 -9.01
CA GLY A 47 1.42 -4.58 -7.81
C GLY A 47 1.31 -3.10 -7.52
N PHE A 48 1.84 -2.69 -6.38
CA PHE A 48 1.68 -1.35 -5.83
C PHE A 48 3.02 -0.65 -5.64
N GLU A 49 3.13 0.56 -6.14
CA GLU A 49 4.21 1.49 -5.81
C GLU A 49 3.67 2.92 -5.78
N ALA A 50 3.92 3.62 -4.69
CA ALA A 50 3.56 5.01 -4.51
C ALA A 50 4.61 5.79 -3.73
N VAL A 51 4.68 7.09 -3.97
CA VAL A 51 5.49 8.04 -3.19
C VAL A 51 4.58 9.07 -2.53
N ILE A 52 4.75 9.25 -1.23
CA ILE A 52 4.07 10.28 -0.44
C ILE A 52 5.07 11.40 -0.15
N ASP A 53 4.74 12.65 -0.52
CA ASP A 53 5.51 13.85 -0.18
C ASP A 53 4.97 14.46 1.12
N LEU A 54 5.70 14.30 2.22
CA LEU A 54 5.35 14.87 3.53
C LEU A 54 5.47 16.40 3.58
N ARG A 55 5.92 17.03 2.47
CA ARG A 55 6.12 18.48 2.27
C ARG A 55 7.33 19.06 2.99
N GLN A 56 7.77 18.44 4.06
CA GLN A 56 8.94 18.84 4.85
C GLN A 56 9.60 17.62 5.46
N GLN A 57 10.84 17.75 5.87
CA GLN A 57 11.51 16.70 6.65
C GLN A 57 10.74 16.44 7.93
N THR A 58 10.33 15.20 8.13
CA THR A 58 9.49 14.75 9.24
C THR A 58 10.10 13.49 9.83
N SER A 59 10.20 13.41 11.16
CA SER A 59 10.61 12.18 11.84
C SER A 59 9.50 11.15 11.71
N ILE A 60 9.83 9.97 11.23
CA ILE A 60 8.91 8.84 11.04
C ILE A 60 9.55 7.56 11.56
N SER A 61 8.74 6.63 12.07
CA SER A 61 9.20 5.34 12.59
C SER A 61 8.24 4.18 12.34
N LYS A 62 7.11 4.46 11.68
CA LYS A 62 6.08 3.46 11.44
C LYS A 62 5.33 3.75 10.15
N LEU A 63 5.02 2.69 9.42
CA LEU A 63 4.07 2.71 8.32
C LEU A 63 2.96 1.70 8.58
N VAL A 64 1.72 2.06 8.24
CA VAL A 64 0.58 1.15 8.24
C VAL A 64 0.05 1.06 6.81
N PHE A 65 0.00 -0.15 6.27
CA PHE A 65 -0.49 -0.43 4.93
C PHE A 65 -1.80 -1.21 5.02
N THR A 66 -2.87 -0.69 4.44
CA THR A 66 -4.20 -1.29 4.51
C THR A 66 -4.60 -1.84 3.14
N ASN A 67 -4.81 -3.15 3.07
CA ASN A 67 -5.25 -3.83 1.87
C ASN A 67 -6.45 -4.75 2.12
N PHE A 68 -7.12 -5.07 1.02
CA PHE A 68 -8.21 -6.03 0.97
C PHE A 68 -7.76 -7.30 0.27
N SER A 69 -8.22 -8.45 0.76
CA SER A 69 -7.98 -9.72 0.08
C SER A 69 -9.25 -10.57 -0.01
N VAL A 70 -9.43 -11.18 -1.16
CA VAL A 70 -10.40 -12.25 -1.42
C VAL A 70 -9.80 -13.19 -2.46
N ILE A 71 -9.37 -14.35 -2.02
CA ILE A 71 -8.57 -15.29 -2.82
C ILE A 71 -9.33 -15.76 -4.06
N SER A 72 -10.66 -15.99 -3.94
CA SER A 72 -11.49 -16.42 -5.07
C SER A 72 -11.51 -15.42 -6.24
N ASP A 73 -11.29 -14.15 -5.97
CA ASP A 73 -11.28 -13.07 -6.97
C ASP A 73 -9.86 -12.68 -7.39
N ASN A 74 -8.86 -13.47 -6.99
CA ASN A 74 -7.44 -13.21 -7.26
C ASN A 74 -6.96 -11.84 -6.72
N ILE A 75 -7.56 -11.37 -5.64
CA ILE A 75 -7.15 -10.20 -4.88
C ILE A 75 -6.44 -10.71 -3.63
N LEU A 76 -5.13 -10.51 -3.57
CA LEU A 76 -4.28 -11.14 -2.56
C LEU A 76 -3.62 -10.13 -1.63
N ASP A 77 -3.27 -10.60 -0.44
CA ASP A 77 -2.34 -9.89 0.43
C ASP A 77 -0.96 -9.78 -0.25
N PRO A 78 -0.20 -8.71 -0.02
CA PRO A 78 1.19 -8.68 -0.42
C PRO A 78 1.98 -9.75 0.33
N ASP A 79 3.00 -10.32 -0.31
CA ASP A 79 3.98 -11.19 0.36
C ASP A 79 5.21 -10.42 0.84
N LEU A 80 5.43 -9.24 0.28
CA LEU A 80 6.50 -8.33 0.69
C LEU A 80 6.02 -6.88 0.63
N ILE A 81 6.27 -6.12 1.70
CA ILE A 81 6.10 -4.67 1.73
C ILE A 81 7.44 -4.04 2.05
N SER A 82 7.87 -3.10 1.22
CA SER A 82 9.14 -2.37 1.39
C SER A 82 8.88 -0.87 1.54
N VAL A 83 9.59 -0.26 2.48
CA VAL A 83 9.51 1.17 2.78
C VAL A 83 10.86 1.81 2.50
N PHE A 84 10.85 2.84 1.69
CA PHE A 84 12.04 3.62 1.35
C PHE A 84 11.80 5.09 1.72
N VAL A 85 12.86 5.77 2.09
CA VAL A 85 12.82 7.19 2.46
C VAL A 85 13.81 8.00 1.62
N SER A 86 13.49 9.28 1.41
CA SER A 86 14.32 10.20 0.66
C SER A 86 14.12 11.64 1.11
N ASP A 87 15.16 12.45 1.02
CA ASP A 87 15.08 13.90 1.27
C ASP A 87 14.82 14.71 0.00
N ASP A 88 15.26 14.22 -1.15
CA ASP A 88 15.21 14.91 -2.44
C ASP A 88 14.21 14.32 -3.45
N GLY A 89 13.63 13.15 -3.13
CA GLY A 89 12.71 12.45 -4.02
C GLY A 89 13.40 11.74 -5.21
N LYS A 90 14.74 11.65 -5.20
CA LYS A 90 15.53 11.02 -6.26
C LYS A 90 16.31 9.81 -5.74
N TYR A 91 17.01 9.98 -4.61
CA TYR A 91 17.78 8.92 -3.97
C TYR A 91 17.03 8.38 -2.77
N TYR A 92 16.73 7.10 -2.78
CA TYR A 92 15.95 6.41 -1.76
C TYR A 92 16.78 5.39 -1.02
N GLN A 93 16.59 5.34 0.30
CA GLN A 93 17.17 4.33 1.18
C GLN A 93 16.06 3.43 1.72
N CYS A 94 16.23 2.11 1.62
CA CYS A 94 15.32 1.17 2.25
C CYS A 94 15.49 1.20 3.78
N VAL A 95 14.39 1.43 4.49
CA VAL A 95 14.38 1.46 5.97
C VAL A 95 13.65 0.27 6.55
N LYS A 96 12.81 -0.42 5.77
CA LYS A 96 12.10 -1.62 6.21
C LYS A 96 11.68 -2.47 5.02
N GLU A 97 11.87 -3.78 5.17
CA GLU A 97 11.20 -4.80 4.38
C GLU A 97 10.50 -5.77 5.33
N GLU A 98 9.25 -6.08 5.04
CA GLU A 98 8.45 -7.00 5.83
C GLU A 98 7.84 -8.05 4.92
N ARG A 99 8.15 -9.32 5.22
CA ARG A 99 7.45 -10.45 4.60
C ARG A 99 6.13 -10.67 5.32
N ILE A 100 5.07 -10.75 4.53
CA ILE A 100 3.72 -10.93 5.04
C ILE A 100 3.35 -12.41 4.86
N ILE A 101 2.88 -13.03 5.93
CA ILE A 101 2.29 -14.36 5.85
C ILE A 101 0.85 -14.18 5.39
N ALA A 102 0.56 -14.65 4.18
CA ALA A 102 -0.79 -14.58 3.61
C ALA A 102 -1.79 -15.32 4.49
N LYS A 103 -2.96 -14.70 4.67
CA LYS A 103 -4.06 -15.34 5.39
C LYS A 103 -4.53 -16.58 4.64
N GLN A 104 -4.80 -17.63 5.38
CA GLN A 104 -5.43 -18.84 4.88
C GLN A 104 -6.95 -18.68 5.03
N GLY A 105 -7.72 -19.02 3.99
CA GLY A 105 -9.17 -18.99 4.03
C GLY A 105 -9.78 -18.34 2.80
N LYS A 106 -11.09 -18.55 2.62
CA LYS A 106 -11.84 -18.11 1.44
C LYS A 106 -12.61 -16.80 1.65
N GLU A 107 -12.62 -16.28 2.87
CA GLU A 107 -13.41 -15.10 3.21
C GLU A 107 -12.68 -13.81 2.81
N ALA A 108 -13.47 -12.82 2.37
CA ALA A 108 -13.00 -11.47 2.18
C ALA A 108 -12.50 -10.88 3.49
N SER A 109 -11.32 -10.26 3.48
CA SER A 109 -10.75 -9.66 4.68
C SER A 109 -10.02 -8.36 4.40
N VAL A 110 -10.05 -7.47 5.40
CA VAL A 110 -9.26 -6.24 5.44
C VAL A 110 -8.08 -6.48 6.37
N SER A 111 -6.88 -6.17 5.90
CA SER A 111 -5.64 -6.32 6.66
C SER A 111 -4.96 -4.97 6.82
N GLN A 112 -4.46 -4.71 8.02
CA GLN A 112 -3.59 -3.58 8.31
C GLN A 112 -2.22 -4.12 8.71
N HIS A 113 -1.23 -3.92 7.85
CA HIS A 113 0.15 -4.35 8.11
C HIS A 113 0.91 -3.18 8.71
N GLN A 114 1.35 -3.35 9.95
CA GLN A 114 2.16 -2.36 10.65
C GLN A 114 3.64 -2.70 10.48
N LEU A 115 4.41 -1.76 9.95
CA LEU A 115 5.84 -1.87 9.75
C LEU A 115 6.54 -0.84 10.64
N ASP A 116 7.19 -1.33 11.69
CA ASP A 116 7.99 -0.50 12.59
C ASP A 116 9.45 -0.51 12.15
N PHE A 117 10.11 0.66 12.18
CA PHE A 117 11.51 0.85 11.83
C PHE A 117 12.16 1.93 12.70
N GLU A 118 13.49 2.00 12.68
CA GLU A 118 14.23 3.01 13.43
C GLU A 118 13.79 4.42 12.98
N SER A 119 13.61 5.30 13.98
CA SER A 119 13.17 6.68 13.70
C SER A 119 14.13 7.37 12.75
N THR A 120 13.62 7.85 11.65
CA THR A 120 14.39 8.54 10.61
C THR A 120 13.68 9.82 10.18
N LYS A 121 14.45 10.81 9.71
CA LYS A 121 13.88 12.03 9.11
C LYS A 121 13.85 11.89 7.61
N ALA A 122 12.72 12.19 7.00
CA ALA A 122 12.56 12.17 5.56
C ALA A 122 11.43 13.11 5.09
N ARG A 123 11.51 13.56 3.86
CA ARG A 123 10.43 14.28 3.18
C ARG A 123 9.58 13.34 2.32
N PHE A 124 10.21 12.42 1.60
CA PHE A 124 9.52 11.50 0.69
C PHE A 124 9.56 10.09 1.24
N VAL A 125 8.40 9.42 1.19
CA VAL A 125 8.26 8.01 1.59
C VAL A 125 7.74 7.24 0.39
N LYS A 126 8.52 6.27 -0.08
CA LYS A 126 8.11 5.35 -1.15
C LYS A 126 7.73 4.01 -0.55
N ILE A 127 6.61 3.49 -1.00
CA ILE A 127 6.09 2.20 -0.58
C ILE A 127 5.97 1.29 -1.80
N GLN A 128 6.50 0.08 -1.70
CA GLN A 128 6.30 -0.99 -2.67
C GLN A 128 5.63 -2.16 -1.97
N ALA A 129 4.59 -2.72 -2.58
CA ALA A 129 3.91 -3.90 -2.08
C ALA A 129 3.61 -4.83 -3.26
N ASN A 130 4.10 -6.07 -3.17
CA ASN A 130 4.00 -7.05 -4.24
C ASN A 130 3.38 -8.33 -3.71
N ALA A 131 2.46 -8.90 -4.47
CA ALA A 131 1.94 -10.25 -4.25
C ALA A 131 2.55 -11.19 -5.29
N SER A 132 3.04 -12.34 -4.83
CA SER A 132 3.59 -13.35 -5.72
C SER A 132 2.48 -14.08 -6.46
N VAL A 133 2.74 -14.41 -7.71
CA VAL A 133 1.90 -15.36 -8.46
C VAL A 133 1.90 -16.69 -7.72
N SER A 134 0.73 -17.17 -7.34
CA SER A 134 0.61 -18.45 -6.68
C SER A 134 1.05 -19.57 -7.64
N LYS A 135 1.67 -20.65 -7.09
CA LYS A 135 1.99 -21.84 -7.89
C LYS A 135 0.76 -22.50 -8.52
N ALA A 136 -0.43 -22.21 -7.98
CA ALA A 136 -1.71 -22.75 -8.45
C ALA A 136 -2.39 -21.86 -9.51
N SER A 137 -1.88 -20.66 -9.78
CA SER A 137 -2.47 -19.72 -10.74
C SER A 137 -1.37 -19.05 -11.55
N THR A 138 -1.55 -18.98 -12.87
CA THR A 138 -0.68 -18.20 -13.77
C THR A 138 -1.09 -16.72 -13.85
N LEU A 139 -2.17 -16.33 -13.17
CA LEU A 139 -2.66 -14.96 -13.17
C LEU A 139 -1.86 -14.09 -12.20
N VAL A 140 -1.49 -12.90 -12.64
CA VAL A 140 -0.90 -11.89 -11.76
C VAL A 140 -1.98 -11.46 -10.77
N PRO A 141 -1.71 -11.52 -9.45
CA PRO A 141 -2.70 -11.13 -8.45
C PRO A 141 -2.92 -9.62 -8.46
N TRP A 142 -4.17 -9.24 -8.20
CA TRP A 142 -4.55 -7.86 -7.96
C TRP A 142 -4.23 -7.45 -6.52
N MET A 143 -3.89 -6.17 -6.34
CA MET A 143 -3.82 -5.56 -5.01
C MET A 143 -4.88 -4.48 -4.88
N PHE A 144 -5.65 -4.52 -3.80
CA PHE A 144 -6.63 -3.50 -3.44
C PHE A 144 -6.15 -2.79 -2.18
N VAL A 145 -5.91 -1.48 -2.31
CA VAL A 145 -5.35 -0.63 -1.25
C VAL A 145 -6.31 0.51 -0.95
N SER A 146 -6.53 0.84 0.31
CA SER A 146 -7.39 1.96 0.71
C SER A 146 -6.66 3.04 1.51
N GLU A 147 -5.73 2.68 2.39
CA GLU A 147 -5.12 3.67 3.28
C GLU A 147 -3.66 3.35 3.58
N ILE A 148 -2.85 4.38 3.62
CA ILE A 148 -1.45 4.34 4.06
C ILE A 148 -1.26 5.35 5.20
N GLY A 149 -0.95 4.84 6.37
CA GLY A 149 -0.62 5.64 7.54
C GLY A 149 0.89 5.77 7.74
N ILE A 150 1.36 6.96 8.14
CA ILE A 150 2.75 7.23 8.52
C ILE A 150 2.76 7.88 9.91
N GLN A 151 3.57 7.35 10.82
CA GLN A 151 3.74 7.87 12.18
C GLN A 151 5.20 8.12 12.50
#